data_9b97c7a08aa46a5ff69c00ebdf7de544
#
_entry.id   9b97c7a08aa46a5ff69c00ebdf7de544
#
_cell.length_a   1.000
_cell.length_b   1.000
_cell.length_c   1.000
_cell.angle_alpha   90.00
_cell.angle_beta   90.00
_cell.angle_gamma   90.00
#
_symmetry.space_group_name_H-M   'P 1'
#
loop_
_entity.id
_entity.type
_entity.pdbx_description
1 polymer ?
#
loop_
_entity_poly.entity_id
_entity_poly.type
_entity_poly.pdbx_seq_one_letter_code
_entity_poly.pdbx_strand_id
1 'polypeptide(L)' 'MEEKVAKTPRPHMLDADEVAELLRIKKGSAYEVIRKINAEQEARGRVVIRGRVWSDVFDALYFPEVD' A
#
# COMPACT_ATOMS: atom_id res chain seq x y z
N MET A 1 8.18 -26.13 6.69
CA MET A 1 8.10 -25.59 6.72
C MET A 1 7.74 -24.83 6.53
N GLU A 2 7.75 -24.55 6.52
CA GLU A 2 7.39 -23.91 6.42
C GLU A 2 7.20 -22.96 6.31
N GLU A 3 7.14 -22.65 6.15
CA GLU A 3 6.94 -21.91 6.00
C GLU A 3 6.57 -20.99 5.98
N LYS A 4 6.47 -20.68 6.12
CA LYS A 4 6.14 -19.89 6.10
C LYS A 4 5.90 -18.96 6.01
N VAL A 5 5.72 -18.67 6.04
CA VAL A 5 5.68 -17.70 5.93
C VAL A 5 5.31 -16.86 5.85
N ALA A 6 5.33 -17.16 5.67
CA ALA A 6 5.04 -16.17 5.46
C ALA A 6 4.55 -14.94 5.55
N LYS A 7 3.75 -14.86 5.91
CA LYS A 7 3.15 -13.60 6.10
C LYS A 7 4.01 -12.72 6.95
N THR A 8 4.37 -11.60 6.43
CA THR A 8 5.24 -10.73 7.17
C THR A 8 4.48 -10.10 8.34
N PRO A 9 5.03 -10.15 9.55
CA PRO A 9 4.32 -9.66 10.71
C PRO A 9 4.30 -8.14 10.84
N ARG A 10 5.10 -7.45 10.08
CA ARG A 10 5.10 -6.00 10.18
C ARG A 10 4.84 -5.38 8.83
N PRO A 11 4.26 -4.20 8.81
CA PRO A 11 3.93 -3.55 7.55
C PRO A 11 5.18 -3.09 6.83
N HIS A 12 5.07 -2.96 5.55
CA HIS A 12 6.10 -2.40 4.72
C HIS A 12 5.44 -1.47 3.73
N MET A 13 6.23 -0.80 2.93
CA MET A 13 5.70 0.16 1.99
C MET A 13 5.79 -0.38 0.58
N LEU A 14 4.82 0.00 -0.23
CA LEU A 14 4.77 -0.34 -1.64
C LEU A 14 5.13 0.88 -2.46
N ASP A 15 5.86 0.68 -3.54
CA ASP A 15 6.16 1.80 -4.43
C ASP A 15 5.15 1.85 -5.56
N ALA A 16 5.31 2.85 -6.44
CA ALA A 16 4.34 3.05 -7.51
C ALA A 16 4.31 1.88 -8.49
N ASP A 17 5.44 1.26 -8.73
CA ASP A 17 5.46 0.11 -9.64
C ASP A 17 4.66 -1.05 -9.06
N GLU A 18 4.80 -1.30 -7.77
CA GLU A 18 4.06 -2.36 -7.12
C GLU A 18 2.57 -2.07 -7.10
N VAL A 19 2.20 -0.83 -6.80
CA VAL A 19 0.80 -0.45 -6.77
C VAL A 19 0.19 -0.58 -8.16
N ALA A 20 0.92 -0.12 -9.18
CA ALA A 20 0.44 -0.20 -10.55
C ALA A 20 0.18 -1.65 -10.95
N GLU A 21 1.08 -2.53 -10.55
CA GLU A 21 0.96 -3.94 -10.90
C GLU A 21 -0.20 -4.58 -10.16
N LEU A 22 -0.33 -4.28 -8.88
CA LEU A 22 -1.40 -4.87 -8.07
C LEU A 22 -2.78 -4.43 -8.54
N LEU A 23 -2.91 -3.16 -8.91
CA LEU A 23 -4.19 -2.63 -9.36
C LEU A 23 -4.38 -2.72 -10.86
N ARG A 24 -3.32 -3.11 -11.58
CA ARG A 24 -3.36 -3.20 -13.03
C ARG A 24 -3.70 -1.87 -13.67
N ILE A 25 -3.01 -0.83 -13.23
CA ILE A 25 -3.19 0.51 -13.74
C ILE A 25 -1.84 1.05 -14.17
N LYS A 26 -1.89 2.18 -14.84
CA LYS A 26 -0.67 2.83 -15.28
C LYS A 26 0.08 3.42 -14.10
N LYS A 27 1.40 3.56 -14.25
CA LYS A 27 2.22 4.06 -13.18
C LYS A 27 1.79 5.46 -12.74
N GLY A 28 1.41 6.31 -13.69
CA GLY A 28 0.92 7.64 -13.34
C GLY A 28 -0.30 7.59 -12.46
N SER A 29 -1.21 6.66 -12.75
CA SER A 29 -2.39 6.49 -11.93
C SER A 29 -2.02 5.96 -10.55
N ALA A 30 -1.00 5.10 -10.49
CA ALA A 30 -0.54 4.58 -9.21
C ALA A 30 -0.01 5.70 -8.32
N TYR A 31 0.71 6.65 -8.91
CA TYR A 31 1.19 7.80 -8.14
C TYR A 31 0.02 8.60 -7.58
N GLU A 32 -1.05 8.72 -8.35
CA GLU A 32 -2.24 9.43 -7.86
C GLU A 32 -2.85 8.71 -6.67
N VAL A 33 -2.95 7.39 -6.76
CA VAL A 33 -3.48 6.58 -5.67
C VAL A 33 -2.64 6.78 -4.43
N ILE A 34 -1.33 6.67 -4.58
CA ILE A 34 -0.42 6.81 -3.45
C ILE A 34 -0.56 8.19 -2.81
N ARG A 35 -0.63 9.22 -3.64
CA ARG A 35 -0.71 10.57 -3.14
C ARG A 35 -1.98 10.80 -2.32
N LYS A 36 -3.10 10.26 -2.81
CA LYS A 36 -4.35 10.41 -2.10
C LYS A 36 -4.34 9.69 -0.76
N ILE A 37 -3.83 8.46 -0.76
CA ILE A 37 -3.76 7.69 0.47
C ILE A 37 -2.85 8.38 1.47
N ASN A 38 -1.70 8.86 1.00
CA ASN A 38 -0.73 9.49 1.90
C ASN A 38 -1.28 10.79 2.48
N ALA A 39 -2.01 11.55 1.70
CA ALA A 39 -2.60 12.78 2.21
C ALA A 39 -3.53 12.48 3.39
N GLU A 40 -4.29 11.42 3.27
CA GLU A 40 -5.21 11.03 4.33
C GLU A 40 -4.46 10.50 5.54
N GLN A 41 -3.44 9.69 5.30
CA GLN A 41 -2.64 9.15 6.40
C GLN A 41 -1.90 10.23 7.15
N GLU A 42 -1.37 11.19 6.41
CA GLU A 42 -0.67 12.31 7.03
C GLU A 42 -1.61 13.15 7.87
N ALA A 43 -2.83 13.34 7.38
CA ALA A 43 -3.84 14.09 8.15
C ALA A 43 -4.17 13.39 9.46
N ARG A 44 -3.96 12.08 9.52
CA ARG A 44 -4.19 11.31 10.74
C ARG A 44 -2.94 11.22 11.61
N GLY A 45 -1.88 11.91 11.23
CA GLY A 45 -0.66 11.95 12.02
C GLY A 45 0.32 10.83 11.73
N ARG A 46 0.10 10.07 10.68
CA ARG A 46 1.00 8.99 10.34
C ARG A 46 2.10 9.49 9.40
N VAL A 47 3.30 9.01 9.61
CA VAL A 47 4.44 9.38 8.77
C VAL A 47 4.28 8.72 7.40
N VAL A 48 4.49 9.50 6.35
CA VAL A 48 4.40 8.99 4.99
C VAL A 48 5.67 9.32 4.23
N ILE A 49 5.89 8.60 3.14
CA ILE A 49 7.05 8.82 2.28
C ILE A 49 6.52 9.04 0.87
N ARG A 50 6.99 10.08 0.23
CA ARG A 50 6.53 10.42 -1.11
C ARG A 50 6.78 9.25 -2.06
N GLY A 51 5.78 8.92 -2.84
CA GLY A 51 5.89 7.86 -3.82
C GLY A 51 5.78 6.47 -3.25
N ARG A 52 5.48 6.35 -1.97
CA ARG A 52 5.30 5.05 -1.33
C ARG A 52 4.08 5.08 -0.45
N VAL A 53 3.49 3.92 -0.26
CA VAL A 53 2.29 3.81 0.54
C VAL A 53 2.42 2.62 1.49
N TRP A 54 1.88 2.78 2.68
CA TRP A 54 1.89 1.69 3.66
C TRP A 54 1.09 0.51 3.12
N SER A 55 1.71 -0.66 3.12
CA SER A 55 1.06 -1.85 2.56
C SER A 55 -0.19 -2.22 3.33
N ASP A 56 -0.16 -2.09 4.65
CA ASP A 56 -1.33 -2.43 5.45
C ASP A 56 -2.52 -1.53 5.13
N VAL A 57 -2.26 -0.25 4.93
CA VAL A 57 -3.31 0.69 4.56
C VAL A 57 -3.83 0.41 3.17
N PHE A 58 -2.91 0.17 2.23
CA PHE A 58 -3.29 -0.13 0.86
C PHE A 58 -4.15 -1.39 0.78
N ASP A 59 -3.72 -2.43 1.46
CA ASP A 59 -4.46 -3.68 1.43
C ASP A 59 -5.83 -3.53 2.04
N ALA A 60 -5.95 -2.76 3.11
CA ALA A 60 -7.24 -2.56 3.75
C ALA A 60 -8.21 -1.84 2.84
N LEU A 61 -7.70 -0.95 1.99
CA LEU A 61 -8.55 -0.17 1.10
C LEU A 61 -8.94 -0.94 -0.16
N TYR A 62 -8.02 -1.68 -0.73
CA TYR A 62 -8.24 -2.30 -2.03
C TYR A 62 -8.42 -3.80 -1.97
N PHE A 63 -7.87 -4.44 -0.97
CA PHE A 63 -7.95 -5.90 -0.85
C PHE A 63 -8.33 -6.28 0.57
N PRO A 64 -9.46 -5.78 1.07
CA PRO A 64 -9.84 -6.10 2.44
C PRO A 64 -10.15 -7.56 2.57
N GLU A 65 -9.82 -8.11 3.74
CA GLU A 65 -10.16 -9.49 4.02
C GLU A 65 -11.63 -9.61 4.31
N VAL A 66 -12.22 -10.65 3.77
CA VAL A 66 -13.64 -10.90 3.97
C VAL A 66 -13.80 -12.31 4.53
N ASP A 67 -14.48 -12.41 5.62
CA ASP A 67 -14.75 -13.72 6.23
C ASP A 67 -16.04 -14.31 5.73
#